data_d699ff5a93e4fcd24e793caf496ec28b
#
_entry.id   d699ff5a93e4fcd24e793caf496ec28b
#
_cell.length_a   1.000
_cell.length_b   1.000
_cell.length_c   1.000
_cell.angle_alpha   90.00
_cell.angle_beta   90.00
_cell.angle_gamma   90.00
#
_symmetry.space_group_name_H-M   'P 1'
#
loop_
_entity.id
_entity.type
_entity.pdbx_description
1 polymer ?
#
loop_
_entity_poly.entity_id
_entity_poly.type
_entity_poly.pdbx_seq_one_letter_code
_entity_poly.pdbx_strand_id
1 'polypeptide(L)'
;MTHLGGEKVTIPLDQEETPIENETDTKDQEAQEEEIQYPDLTVEDYQEMNHALYQVALSAGKSVVEIYAVHRDEGWENAGEQAVSGVIFWDNGADLLIAAPARIVKDAEALKATFSDNTTYNATLKKQDRNLGLAIIAIKRSDLSDSTRNQIQTAMLGNSNAVNRGDGVIVLGEQFGYAGGVGYGIISSTRNYRTVADGQYRLLDTDIAGSEKGSGILFNTAGEVIGICDQSELQRDGNLVSAYAISDIKEEIELLANGQGVPYIGVHGVVVTEKLAGEQGIPKGIYVREVEADSPAMQAGIQNGDVITEINKTDITGIAGFHKQIAEAGTGTQIRIKGQRRGADGYVDVTFDVTVGSKE
;
A
#
# COMPACT_ATOMS: atom_id res chain seq x y z
N MET A 1 25.22 -34.10 -48.57
CA MET A 1 24.29 -32.92 -48.64
C MET A 1 22.89 -33.46 -48.49
N THR A 2 22.35 -33.42 -47.32
CA THR A 2 20.97 -33.80 -47.00
C THR A 2 20.28 -32.62 -46.40
N HIS A 3 19.35 -32.03 -47.17
CA HIS A 3 18.45 -30.95 -46.75
C HIS A 3 17.43 -31.56 -45.75
N LEU A 4 17.45 -31.10 -44.52
CA LEU A 4 16.34 -31.25 -43.59
C LEU A 4 15.39 -30.07 -43.76
N GLY A 5 14.26 -30.29 -44.45
CA GLY A 5 13.14 -29.37 -44.55
C GLY A 5 12.42 -29.32 -43.18
N GLY A 6 12.45 -28.15 -42.54
CA GLY A 6 11.59 -27.87 -41.40
C GLY A 6 10.16 -27.63 -41.86
N GLU A 7 9.23 -28.47 -41.46
CA GLU A 7 7.79 -28.23 -41.64
C GLU A 7 7.41 -26.98 -40.82
N LYS A 8 6.89 -25.98 -41.54
CA LYS A 8 6.23 -24.84 -40.87
C LYS A 8 4.89 -25.31 -40.31
N VAL A 9 4.79 -25.40 -39.00
CA VAL A 9 3.49 -25.59 -38.33
C VAL A 9 2.73 -24.27 -38.48
N THR A 10 1.69 -24.30 -39.31
CA THR A 10 0.72 -23.18 -39.43
C THR A 10 -0.40 -23.47 -38.45
N ILE A 11 -0.62 -22.56 -37.48
CA ILE A 11 -1.76 -22.63 -36.55
C ILE A 11 -2.93 -21.92 -37.26
N PRO A 12 -4.01 -22.65 -37.66
CA PRO A 12 -5.18 -22.01 -38.22
C PRO A 12 -5.95 -21.29 -37.12
N LEU A 13 -6.11 -19.99 -37.24
CA LEU A 13 -6.90 -19.15 -36.32
C LEU A 13 -8.39 -19.06 -36.74
N ASP A 14 -8.71 -19.47 -37.96
CA ASP A 14 -10.09 -19.57 -38.42
C ASP A 14 -10.56 -21.04 -38.39
N GLN A 15 -11.28 -21.41 -37.36
CA GLN A 15 -12.15 -22.56 -37.39
C GLN A 15 -13.54 -22.07 -37.79
N GLU A 16 -13.96 -22.36 -39.03
CA GLU A 16 -15.35 -22.24 -39.45
C GLU A 16 -16.17 -23.13 -38.51
N GLU A 17 -17.08 -22.53 -37.75
CA GLU A 17 -18.05 -23.26 -36.96
C GLU A 17 -18.98 -24.03 -37.91
N THR A 18 -18.77 -25.32 -38.00
CA THR A 18 -19.74 -26.21 -38.66
C THR A 18 -20.99 -26.28 -37.79
N PRO A 19 -22.19 -26.06 -38.37
CA PRO A 19 -23.43 -26.21 -37.63
C PRO A 19 -23.59 -27.65 -37.14
N ILE A 20 -23.80 -27.83 -35.84
CA ILE A 20 -24.18 -29.13 -35.26
C ILE A 20 -25.62 -29.38 -35.68
N GLU A 21 -25.83 -30.33 -36.60
CA GLU A 21 -27.17 -30.89 -36.86
C GLU A 21 -27.64 -31.65 -35.61
N ASN A 22 -28.61 -31.06 -34.92
CA ASN A 22 -29.32 -31.72 -33.84
C ASN A 22 -30.25 -32.79 -34.41
N GLU A 23 -29.92 -34.03 -34.18
CA GLU A 23 -30.93 -35.09 -34.25
C GLU A 23 -31.93 -34.91 -33.09
N THR A 24 -33.15 -34.73 -33.49
CA THR A 24 -34.33 -34.64 -32.63
C THR A 24 -34.63 -35.96 -31.95
N ASP A 25 -34.77 -35.96 -30.61
CA ASP A 25 -35.86 -36.69 -29.96
C ASP A 25 -36.30 -36.07 -28.65
N THR A 26 -37.43 -35.45 -28.75
CA THR A 26 -38.52 -35.25 -27.80
C THR A 26 -38.27 -35.39 -26.30
N LYS A 27 -38.45 -34.30 -25.56
CA LYS A 27 -39.55 -34.10 -24.61
C LYS A 27 -39.59 -32.67 -24.07
N ASP A 28 -40.76 -32.06 -24.25
CA ASP A 28 -41.15 -30.76 -23.74
C ASP A 28 -40.75 -30.53 -22.28
N GLN A 29 -39.88 -29.59 -22.03
CA GLN A 29 -39.94 -28.67 -20.91
C GLN A 29 -39.44 -27.32 -21.46
N GLU A 30 -40.40 -26.45 -21.78
CA GLU A 30 -40.16 -25.02 -21.97
C GLU A 30 -39.56 -24.46 -20.67
N ALA A 31 -38.22 -24.43 -20.58
CA ALA A 31 -37.56 -23.51 -19.72
C ALA A 31 -37.78 -22.12 -20.35
N GLN A 32 -38.66 -21.33 -19.79
CA GLN A 32 -38.74 -19.92 -20.08
C GLN A 32 -37.36 -19.35 -19.71
N GLU A 33 -36.50 -19.10 -20.70
CA GLU A 33 -35.40 -18.16 -20.57
C GLU A 33 -36.04 -16.80 -20.26
N GLU A 34 -36.03 -16.40 -19.00
CA GLU A 34 -36.33 -15.02 -18.61
C GLU A 34 -35.32 -14.16 -19.38
N GLU A 35 -35.75 -13.51 -20.44
CA GLU A 35 -35.00 -12.50 -21.17
C GLU A 35 -34.74 -11.39 -20.16
N ILE A 36 -33.49 -11.33 -19.64
CA ILE A 36 -33.05 -10.26 -18.74
C ILE A 36 -33.10 -8.97 -19.55
N GLN A 37 -34.21 -8.23 -19.43
CA GLN A 37 -34.34 -6.91 -20.00
C GLN A 37 -33.43 -5.95 -19.18
N TYR A 38 -32.27 -5.61 -19.73
CA TYR A 38 -31.46 -4.52 -19.21
C TYR A 38 -32.21 -3.20 -19.50
N PRO A 39 -32.33 -2.31 -18.49
CA PRO A 39 -32.91 -1.00 -18.75
C PRO A 39 -32.02 -0.22 -19.75
N ASP A 40 -32.68 0.49 -20.67
CA ASP A 40 -31.97 1.42 -21.56
C ASP A 40 -31.33 2.54 -20.73
N LEU A 41 -30.00 2.52 -20.60
CA LEU A 41 -29.26 3.55 -19.89
C LEU A 41 -29.21 4.84 -20.71
N THR A 42 -29.51 5.95 -20.07
CA THR A 42 -29.55 7.29 -20.65
C THR A 42 -28.33 8.13 -20.22
N VAL A 43 -28.13 9.29 -20.83
CA VAL A 43 -27.11 10.26 -20.41
C VAL A 43 -27.44 10.81 -19.02
N GLU A 44 -28.73 10.92 -18.70
CA GLU A 44 -29.23 11.34 -17.40
C GLU A 44 -28.81 10.35 -16.29
N ASP A 45 -28.94 9.05 -16.51
CA ASP A 45 -28.49 8.02 -15.55
C ASP A 45 -26.99 8.12 -15.30
N TYR A 46 -26.19 8.37 -16.34
CA TYR A 46 -24.74 8.60 -16.21
C TYR A 46 -24.44 9.87 -15.40
N GLN A 47 -25.19 10.95 -15.60
CA GLN A 47 -25.04 12.19 -14.82
C GLN A 47 -25.42 11.99 -13.36
N GLU A 48 -26.48 11.23 -13.07
CA GLU A 48 -26.88 10.88 -11.71
C GLU A 48 -25.82 10.04 -11.01
N MET A 49 -25.23 9.06 -11.68
CA MET A 49 -24.09 8.29 -11.16
C MET A 49 -22.89 9.16 -10.82
N ASN A 50 -22.49 10.06 -11.74
CA ASN A 50 -21.38 10.98 -11.48
C ASN A 50 -21.69 11.93 -10.31
N HIS A 51 -22.92 12.40 -10.20
CA HIS A 51 -23.36 13.24 -9.08
C HIS A 51 -23.29 12.46 -7.76
N ALA A 52 -23.72 11.21 -7.73
CA ALA A 52 -23.64 10.34 -6.56
C ALA A 52 -22.17 10.13 -6.11
N LEU A 53 -21.26 9.83 -7.04
CA LEU A 53 -19.81 9.73 -6.76
C LEU A 53 -19.25 11.05 -6.22
N TYR A 54 -19.67 12.18 -6.78
CA TYR A 54 -19.25 13.50 -6.28
C TYR A 54 -19.74 13.77 -4.84
N GLN A 55 -20.94 13.35 -4.48
CA GLN A 55 -21.44 13.46 -3.10
C GLN A 55 -20.60 12.61 -2.13
N VAL A 56 -20.18 11.39 -2.55
CA VAL A 56 -19.24 10.58 -1.75
C VAL A 56 -17.92 11.31 -1.60
N ALA A 57 -17.36 11.86 -2.68
CA ALA A 57 -16.11 12.62 -2.66
C ALA A 57 -16.19 13.86 -1.73
N LEU A 58 -17.27 14.61 -1.77
CA LEU A 58 -17.51 15.76 -0.88
C LEU A 58 -17.57 15.34 0.59
N SER A 59 -18.25 14.22 0.88
CA SER A 59 -18.34 13.71 2.25
C SER A 59 -16.98 13.22 2.74
N ALA A 60 -16.31 12.35 1.97
CA ALA A 60 -14.99 11.79 2.28
C ALA A 60 -13.91 12.89 2.39
N GLY A 61 -14.00 13.93 1.54
CA GLY A 61 -13.08 15.06 1.54
C GLY A 61 -13.02 15.84 2.85
N LYS A 62 -14.06 15.74 3.71
CA LYS A 62 -14.03 16.34 5.06
C LYS A 62 -13.03 15.67 5.99
N SER A 63 -12.55 14.51 5.65
CA SER A 63 -11.50 13.78 6.38
C SER A 63 -10.11 13.96 5.78
N VAL A 64 -9.99 14.56 4.60
CA VAL A 64 -8.70 14.78 3.92
C VAL A 64 -8.18 16.17 4.30
N VAL A 65 -6.89 16.22 4.61
CA VAL A 65 -6.18 17.45 4.98
C VAL A 65 -4.91 17.55 4.14
N GLU A 66 -4.49 18.77 3.92
CA GLU A 66 -3.24 19.10 3.25
C GLU A 66 -2.18 19.45 4.28
N ILE A 67 -1.07 18.72 4.33
CA ILE A 67 0.00 18.91 5.30
C ILE A 67 1.17 19.59 4.61
N TYR A 68 1.67 20.68 5.22
CA TYR A 68 2.81 21.47 4.75
C TYR A 68 3.97 21.39 5.73
N ALA A 69 5.18 21.28 5.18
CA ALA A 69 6.41 21.51 5.92
C ALA A 69 6.80 22.99 5.85
N VAL A 70 7.27 23.55 6.95
CA VAL A 70 7.86 24.88 7.01
C VAL A 70 9.36 24.70 7.20
N HIS A 71 10.16 25.32 6.33
CA HIS A 71 11.63 25.32 6.38
C HIS A 71 12.17 26.74 6.63
N ARG A 72 13.30 26.87 7.32
CA ARG A 72 13.85 28.16 7.78
C ARG A 72 14.32 29.06 6.65
N ASP A 73 14.84 28.48 5.57
CA ASP A 73 15.51 29.21 4.48
C ASP A 73 14.60 29.44 3.25
N GLU A 74 13.36 28.94 3.26
CA GLU A 74 12.40 29.14 2.18
C GLU A 74 11.50 30.31 2.53
N GLY A 75 11.59 31.39 1.74
CA GLY A 75 10.63 32.50 1.83
C GLY A 75 9.20 31.99 1.65
N TRP A 76 8.23 32.75 2.13
CA TRP A 76 6.80 32.44 2.05
C TRP A 76 6.30 32.04 0.64
N GLU A 77 7.09 32.33 -0.40
CA GLU A 77 6.80 32.00 -1.81
C GLU A 77 6.94 30.51 -2.14
N ASN A 78 7.73 29.76 -1.38
CA ASN A 78 8.03 28.33 -1.62
C ASN A 78 7.32 27.38 -0.64
N ALA A 79 6.54 27.91 0.30
CA ALA A 79 5.83 27.10 1.31
C ALA A 79 4.80 26.12 0.73
N GLY A 80 4.47 26.22 -0.58
CA GLY A 80 3.54 25.32 -1.27
C GLY A 80 4.17 24.18 -2.07
N GLU A 81 5.52 24.12 -2.17
CA GLU A 81 6.18 23.12 -3.01
C GLU A 81 6.34 21.73 -2.37
N GLN A 82 6.08 21.59 -1.07
CA GLN A 82 6.18 20.33 -0.34
C GLN A 82 4.94 20.03 0.50
N ALA A 83 3.80 19.97 -0.12
CA ALA A 83 2.59 19.50 0.53
C ALA A 83 2.37 18.00 0.29
N VAL A 84 1.63 17.35 1.21
CA VAL A 84 1.12 16.00 1.06
C VAL A 84 -0.30 15.91 1.58
N SER A 85 -1.05 14.98 1.02
CA SER A 85 -2.38 14.66 1.53
C SER A 85 -2.29 13.74 2.74
N GLY A 86 -3.02 14.09 3.80
CA GLY A 86 -3.22 13.26 4.97
C GLY A 86 -4.70 12.94 5.19
N VAL A 87 -4.98 11.94 5.98
CA VAL A 87 -6.34 11.56 6.35
C VAL A 87 -6.52 11.56 7.86
N ILE A 88 -7.57 12.24 8.34
CA ILE A 88 -8.00 12.20 9.74
C ILE A 88 -8.64 10.83 9.98
N PHE A 89 -7.96 9.95 10.71
CA PHE A 89 -8.45 8.59 10.96
C PHE A 89 -8.91 8.39 12.41
N TRP A 90 -8.54 9.31 13.33
CA TRP A 90 -8.90 9.20 14.73
C TRP A 90 -9.05 10.56 15.41
N ASP A 91 -10.03 10.68 16.28
CA ASP A 91 -10.24 11.79 17.20
C ASP A 91 -10.38 11.22 18.63
N ASN A 92 -9.40 11.49 19.49
CA ASN A 92 -9.39 11.00 20.86
C ASN A 92 -9.98 12.02 21.88
N GLY A 93 -10.57 13.10 21.37
CA GLY A 93 -11.11 14.20 22.18
C GLY A 93 -10.10 15.28 22.58
N ALA A 94 -8.80 14.97 22.60
CA ALA A 94 -7.70 15.90 22.83
C ALA A 94 -6.99 16.27 21.52
N ASP A 95 -6.70 15.27 20.72
CA ASP A 95 -5.97 15.41 19.45
C ASP A 95 -6.75 14.77 18.31
N LEU A 96 -6.69 15.38 17.14
CA LEU A 96 -6.95 14.72 15.87
C LEU A 96 -5.68 14.06 15.39
N LEU A 97 -5.77 12.77 15.01
CA LEU A 97 -4.66 12.01 14.44
C LEU A 97 -4.84 11.85 12.93
N ILE A 98 -3.78 12.16 12.22
CA ILE A 98 -3.73 12.20 10.76
C ILE A 98 -2.63 11.26 10.30
N ALA A 99 -2.96 10.33 9.41
CA ALA A 99 -1.98 9.51 8.70
C ALA A 99 -1.58 10.22 7.40
N ALA A 100 -0.28 10.37 7.17
CA ALA A 100 0.27 11.08 6.02
C ALA A 100 1.62 10.48 5.59
N PRO A 101 2.08 10.75 4.35
CA PRO A 101 3.42 10.40 3.89
C PRO A 101 4.52 11.00 4.79
N ALA A 102 5.47 10.15 5.23
CA ALA A 102 6.54 10.56 6.15
C ALA A 102 7.53 11.56 5.52
N ARG A 103 7.62 11.63 4.19
CA ARG A 103 8.52 12.59 3.51
C ARG A 103 8.28 14.04 3.92
N ILE A 104 7.05 14.38 4.35
CA ILE A 104 6.69 15.75 4.73
C ILE A 104 7.38 16.20 6.04
N VAL A 105 7.78 15.27 6.89
CA VAL A 105 8.41 15.60 8.17
C VAL A 105 9.95 15.69 8.06
N LYS A 106 10.49 15.29 6.90
CA LYS A 106 11.94 15.35 6.68
C LYS A 106 12.42 16.80 6.65
N ASP A 107 13.36 17.12 7.52
CA ASP A 107 13.98 18.46 7.64
C ASP A 107 13.00 19.61 7.92
N ALA A 108 11.75 19.28 8.32
CA ALA A 108 10.73 20.26 8.64
C ALA A 108 11.00 20.88 10.03
N GLU A 109 10.99 22.22 10.12
CA GLU A 109 11.02 22.94 11.40
C GLU A 109 9.66 23.02 12.07
N ALA A 110 8.62 23.10 11.27
CA ALA A 110 7.24 23.10 11.72
C ALA A 110 6.35 22.44 10.67
N LEU A 111 5.22 21.91 11.12
CA LEU A 111 4.18 21.35 10.28
C LEU A 111 2.92 22.18 10.41
N LYS A 112 2.19 22.32 9.31
CA LYS A 112 0.87 22.93 9.28
C LYS A 112 -0.09 22.02 8.53
N ALA A 113 -1.37 22.07 8.89
CA ALA A 113 -2.41 21.35 8.19
C ALA A 113 -3.54 22.29 7.78
N THR A 114 -3.95 22.24 6.53
CA THR A 114 -5.09 22.97 5.99
C THR A 114 -6.25 22.01 5.79
N PHE A 115 -7.38 22.36 6.35
CA PHE A 115 -8.62 21.58 6.30
C PHE A 115 -9.50 21.98 5.11
N SER A 116 -10.57 21.22 4.90
CA SER A 116 -11.52 21.43 3.80
C SER A 116 -12.25 22.80 3.82
N ASP A 117 -12.24 23.47 4.96
CA ASP A 117 -12.76 24.86 5.12
C ASP A 117 -11.71 25.95 4.82
N ASN A 118 -10.54 25.55 4.29
CA ASN A 118 -9.38 26.41 4.02
C ASN A 118 -8.76 27.05 5.27
N THR A 119 -9.06 26.56 6.46
CA THR A 119 -8.36 27.00 7.67
C THR A 119 -7.11 26.19 7.91
N THR A 120 -6.04 26.87 8.37
CA THR A 120 -4.73 26.25 8.59
C THR A 120 -4.37 26.29 10.07
N TYR A 121 -3.93 25.17 10.61
CA TYR A 121 -3.50 25.02 11.99
C TYR A 121 -2.08 24.45 12.10
N ASN A 122 -1.44 24.72 13.23
CA ASN A 122 -0.17 24.09 13.54
C ASN A 122 -0.38 22.60 13.81
N ALA A 123 0.54 21.80 13.31
CA ALA A 123 0.53 20.36 13.47
C ALA A 123 1.85 19.89 14.07
N THR A 124 1.85 18.73 14.71
CA THR A 124 3.03 18.13 15.33
C THR A 124 3.20 16.69 14.89
N LEU A 125 4.45 16.28 14.64
CA LEU A 125 4.75 14.87 14.42
C LEU A 125 4.55 14.11 15.73
N LYS A 126 3.72 13.07 15.70
CA LYS A 126 3.56 12.15 16.82
C LYS A 126 4.56 11.01 16.74
N LYS A 127 4.62 10.36 15.59
CA LYS A 127 5.55 9.25 15.31
C LYS A 127 5.64 9.03 13.80
N GLN A 128 6.74 8.46 13.35
CA GLN A 128 6.90 8.05 11.94
C GLN A 128 7.57 6.68 11.83
N ASP A 129 7.35 6.04 10.71
CA ASP A 129 8.16 4.92 10.20
C ASP A 129 8.72 5.25 8.82
N ARG A 130 10.05 5.37 8.72
CA ARG A 130 10.74 5.67 7.47
C ARG A 130 10.90 4.44 6.56
N ASN A 131 10.65 3.25 7.09
CA ASN A 131 10.71 2.03 6.30
C ASN A 131 9.49 1.93 5.35
N LEU A 132 8.30 2.19 5.89
CA LEU A 132 7.06 2.24 5.12
C LEU A 132 6.80 3.61 4.47
N GLY A 133 7.44 4.67 4.99
CA GLY A 133 7.21 6.04 4.56
C GLY A 133 5.90 6.65 5.12
N LEU A 134 5.52 6.27 6.34
CA LEU A 134 4.28 6.69 7.01
C LEU A 134 4.56 7.51 8.26
N ALA A 135 3.79 8.60 8.46
CA ALA A 135 3.83 9.44 9.65
C ALA A 135 2.44 9.63 10.24
N ILE A 136 2.36 9.69 11.57
CA ILE A 136 1.18 10.13 12.29
C ILE A 136 1.43 11.54 12.82
N ILE A 137 0.56 12.45 12.40
CA ILE A 137 0.58 13.87 12.72
C ILE A 137 -0.59 14.14 13.63
N ALA A 138 -0.37 14.98 14.64
CA ALA A 138 -1.38 15.35 15.62
C ALA A 138 -1.68 16.85 15.56
N ILE A 139 -2.96 17.20 15.69
CA ILE A 139 -3.45 18.57 15.85
C ILE A 139 -4.27 18.61 17.12
N LYS A 140 -3.97 19.56 18.01
CA LYS A 140 -4.74 19.74 19.23
C LYS A 140 -6.16 20.17 18.92
N ARG A 141 -7.13 19.43 19.40
CA ARG A 141 -8.55 19.74 19.19
C ARG A 141 -8.93 21.11 19.78
N SER A 142 -8.26 21.53 20.86
CA SER A 142 -8.47 22.86 21.49
C SER A 142 -8.11 24.01 20.57
N ASP A 143 -7.23 23.82 19.61
CA ASP A 143 -6.74 24.87 18.72
C ASP A 143 -7.70 25.11 17.54
N LEU A 144 -8.60 24.16 17.29
CA LEU A 144 -9.58 24.24 16.20
C LEU A 144 -10.74 25.16 16.56
N SER A 145 -11.17 25.98 15.60
CA SER A 145 -12.42 26.77 15.71
C SER A 145 -13.64 25.84 15.75
N ASP A 146 -14.75 26.32 16.30
CA ASP A 146 -16.03 25.61 16.27
C ASP A 146 -16.50 25.37 14.83
N SER A 147 -16.27 26.32 13.93
CA SER A 147 -16.58 26.16 12.51
C SER A 147 -15.85 24.97 11.90
N THR A 148 -14.53 24.89 12.08
CA THR A 148 -13.73 23.78 11.56
C THR A 148 -14.14 22.44 12.17
N ARG A 149 -14.33 22.40 13.51
CA ARG A 149 -14.78 21.18 14.21
C ARG A 149 -16.11 20.62 13.68
N ASN A 150 -17.00 21.48 13.21
CA ASN A 150 -18.30 21.09 12.66
C ASN A 150 -18.22 20.64 11.19
N GLN A 151 -17.14 20.95 10.48
CA GLN A 151 -16.97 20.66 9.06
C GLN A 151 -16.06 19.45 8.80
N ILE A 152 -15.18 19.09 9.75
CA ILE A 152 -14.30 17.93 9.62
C ILE A 152 -15.01 16.63 9.99
N GLN A 153 -14.47 15.54 9.47
CA GLN A 153 -14.95 14.19 9.75
C GLN A 153 -13.77 13.23 9.91
N THR A 154 -13.88 12.29 10.83
CA THR A 154 -12.95 11.16 10.92
C THR A 154 -13.31 10.14 9.86
N ALA A 155 -12.32 9.73 9.06
CA ALA A 155 -12.52 8.72 8.04
C ALA A 155 -12.69 7.32 8.65
N MET A 156 -13.56 6.51 8.05
CA MET A 156 -13.63 5.09 8.33
C MET A 156 -12.56 4.36 7.52
N LEU A 157 -11.70 3.57 8.19
CA LEU A 157 -10.74 2.69 7.52
C LEU A 157 -11.47 1.43 7.07
N GLY A 158 -11.60 1.25 5.76
CA GLY A 158 -12.28 0.14 5.13
C GLY A 158 -11.49 -1.17 5.19
N ASN A 159 -11.96 -2.16 4.41
CA ASN A 159 -11.33 -3.46 4.27
C ASN A 159 -10.77 -3.64 2.84
N SER A 160 -9.49 -3.37 2.66
CA SER A 160 -8.83 -3.55 1.36
C SER A 160 -8.65 -5.02 0.94
N ASN A 161 -8.89 -5.99 1.84
CA ASN A 161 -8.87 -7.40 1.48
C ASN A 161 -10.11 -7.83 0.67
N ALA A 162 -11.20 -7.05 0.77
CA ALA A 162 -12.43 -7.27 0.01
C ALA A 162 -12.43 -6.58 -1.36
N VAL A 163 -11.41 -5.77 -1.67
CA VAL A 163 -11.30 -5.01 -2.92
C VAL A 163 -10.92 -5.92 -4.07
N ASN A 164 -11.64 -5.79 -5.17
CA ASN A 164 -11.43 -6.56 -6.39
C ASN A 164 -11.02 -5.67 -7.56
N ARG A 165 -10.39 -6.26 -8.55
CA ARG A 165 -10.14 -5.60 -9.83
C ARG A 165 -11.46 -5.26 -10.51
N GLY A 166 -11.60 -4.00 -10.95
CA GLY A 166 -12.83 -3.46 -11.53
C GLY A 166 -13.70 -2.68 -10.55
N ASP A 167 -13.44 -2.77 -9.23
CA ASP A 167 -14.18 -1.98 -8.25
C ASP A 167 -13.94 -0.49 -8.47
N GLY A 168 -15.03 0.31 -8.42
CA GLY A 168 -14.96 1.76 -8.51
C GLY A 168 -14.30 2.39 -7.31
N VAL A 169 -13.44 3.37 -7.55
CA VAL A 169 -12.67 4.06 -6.51
C VAL A 169 -12.60 5.56 -6.74
N ILE A 170 -12.36 6.28 -5.65
CA ILE A 170 -12.20 7.73 -5.62
C ILE A 170 -10.86 8.03 -4.96
N VAL A 171 -10.01 8.85 -5.58
CA VAL A 171 -8.82 9.38 -4.95
C VAL A 171 -8.99 10.88 -4.69
N LEU A 172 -8.65 11.30 -3.47
CA LEU A 172 -8.75 12.69 -3.03
C LEU A 172 -7.39 13.18 -2.54
N GLY A 173 -7.06 14.43 -2.85
CA GLY A 173 -5.86 15.10 -2.34
C GLY A 173 -5.01 15.72 -3.44
N GLU A 174 -3.70 15.48 -3.40
CA GLU A 174 -2.69 16.03 -4.31
C GLU A 174 -2.16 15.02 -5.34
N GLN A 175 -2.95 14.03 -5.69
CA GLN A 175 -2.52 12.97 -6.61
C GLN A 175 -2.08 13.49 -7.99
N PHE A 176 -2.58 14.66 -8.41
CA PHE A 176 -2.19 15.31 -9.67
C PHE A 176 -1.03 16.30 -9.52
N GLY A 177 -0.48 16.49 -8.30
CA GLY A 177 0.56 17.46 -7.99
C GLY A 177 0.02 18.86 -7.67
N TYR A 178 -1.27 19.00 -7.37
CA TYR A 178 -1.92 20.19 -6.86
C TYR A 178 -3.02 19.82 -5.87
N ALA A 179 -3.33 20.76 -4.96
CA ALA A 179 -4.31 20.58 -3.91
C ALA A 179 -5.74 20.37 -4.41
N GLY A 180 -6.54 19.65 -3.63
CA GLY A 180 -7.97 19.48 -3.86
C GLY A 180 -8.34 18.66 -5.10
N GLY A 181 -7.42 17.84 -5.60
CA GLY A 181 -7.68 16.93 -6.71
C GLY A 181 -8.73 15.88 -6.36
N VAL A 182 -9.63 15.58 -7.32
CA VAL A 182 -10.60 14.49 -7.24
C VAL A 182 -10.42 13.62 -8.48
N GLY A 183 -10.10 12.35 -8.29
CA GLY A 183 -9.98 11.37 -9.36
C GLY A 183 -10.98 10.24 -9.17
N TYR A 184 -11.63 9.82 -10.25
CA TYR A 184 -12.51 8.67 -10.31
C TYR A 184 -11.91 7.63 -11.25
N GLY A 185 -12.00 6.37 -10.87
CA GLY A 185 -11.53 5.28 -11.71
C GLY A 185 -11.87 3.94 -11.10
N ILE A 186 -11.12 2.92 -11.49
CA ILE A 186 -11.29 1.55 -11.01
C ILE A 186 -9.96 1.00 -10.50
N ILE A 187 -10.05 -0.05 -9.68
CA ILE A 187 -8.90 -0.88 -9.34
C ILE A 187 -8.48 -1.67 -10.57
N SER A 188 -7.27 -1.44 -11.05
CA SER A 188 -6.68 -2.16 -12.19
C SER A 188 -5.94 -3.43 -11.76
N SER A 189 -5.31 -3.42 -10.55
CA SER A 189 -4.60 -4.57 -9.98
C SER A 189 -4.59 -4.54 -8.46
N THR A 190 -4.64 -5.74 -7.85
CA THR A 190 -4.47 -5.95 -6.40
C THR A 190 -3.33 -6.92 -6.09
N ARG A 191 -2.48 -7.23 -7.08
CA ARG A 191 -1.46 -8.29 -7.00
C ARG A 191 -0.03 -7.76 -6.96
N ASN A 192 0.14 -6.46 -6.94
CA ASN A 192 1.45 -5.83 -6.84
C ASN A 192 1.80 -5.58 -5.37
N TYR A 193 3.10 -5.60 -5.09
CA TYR A 193 3.63 -5.41 -3.75
C TYR A 193 4.80 -4.43 -3.79
N ARG A 194 4.91 -3.61 -2.75
CA ARG A 194 6.15 -2.91 -2.42
C ARG A 194 6.92 -3.73 -1.42
N THR A 195 8.15 -4.07 -1.76
CA THR A 195 9.09 -4.71 -0.84
C THR A 195 9.87 -3.63 -0.12
N VAL A 196 9.87 -3.69 1.20
CA VAL A 196 10.64 -2.85 2.10
C VAL A 196 11.53 -3.75 2.97
N ALA A 197 12.33 -3.19 3.88
CA ALA A 197 13.02 -4.02 4.84
C ALA A 197 11.99 -4.80 5.69
N ASP A 198 12.29 -6.06 5.97
CA ASP A 198 11.54 -6.98 6.82
C ASP A 198 10.15 -7.38 6.32
N GLY A 199 9.72 -6.91 5.13
CA GLY A 199 8.39 -7.26 4.65
C GLY A 199 8.04 -6.79 3.25
N GLN A 200 6.78 -7.02 2.92
CA GLN A 200 6.17 -6.50 1.70
C GLN A 200 4.72 -6.11 1.98
N TYR A 201 4.27 -5.04 1.36
CA TYR A 201 2.93 -4.49 1.50
C TYR A 201 2.24 -4.49 0.15
N ARG A 202 0.99 -4.90 0.13
CA ARG A 202 0.19 -4.97 -1.09
C ARG A 202 -0.15 -3.57 -1.58
N LEU A 203 -0.12 -3.42 -2.90
CA LEU A 203 -0.54 -2.21 -3.59
C LEU A 203 -1.89 -2.40 -4.27
N LEU A 204 -2.72 -1.38 -4.17
CA LEU A 204 -3.90 -1.20 -4.99
C LEU A 204 -3.51 -0.26 -6.13
N ASP A 205 -3.43 -0.80 -7.34
CA ASP A 205 -3.19 0.01 -8.54
C ASP A 205 -4.51 0.40 -9.17
N THR A 206 -4.57 1.63 -9.69
CA THR A 206 -5.76 2.18 -10.34
C THR A 206 -5.49 2.54 -11.80
N ASP A 207 -6.52 2.93 -12.53
CA ASP A 207 -6.43 3.56 -13.85
C ASP A 207 -6.45 5.11 -13.78
N ILE A 208 -6.40 5.67 -12.56
CA ILE A 208 -6.40 7.11 -12.34
C ILE A 208 -5.00 7.65 -12.61
N ALA A 209 -4.90 8.70 -13.42
CA ALA A 209 -3.64 9.40 -13.64
C ALA A 209 -3.16 10.09 -12.35
N GLY A 210 -1.84 10.16 -12.19
CA GLY A 210 -1.20 10.79 -11.03
C GLY A 210 0.08 11.53 -11.42
N SER A 211 0.64 12.29 -10.49
CA SER A 211 1.95 12.92 -10.59
C SER A 211 3.00 12.07 -9.89
N GLU A 212 4.26 12.09 -10.35
CA GLU A 212 5.38 11.38 -9.71
C GLU A 212 5.57 11.72 -8.23
N LYS A 213 5.22 12.94 -7.85
CA LYS A 213 5.27 13.44 -6.46
C LYS A 213 3.89 13.51 -5.81
N GLY A 214 2.88 12.99 -6.48
CA GLY A 214 1.51 13.03 -6.02
C GLY A 214 1.31 12.22 -4.73
N SER A 215 0.42 12.70 -3.88
CA SER A 215 -0.07 12.00 -2.70
C SER A 215 -1.57 12.08 -2.63
N GLY A 216 -2.21 11.12 -2.00
CA GLY A 216 -3.67 11.11 -1.93
C GLY A 216 -4.20 9.98 -1.06
N ILE A 217 -5.49 10.03 -0.85
CA ILE A 217 -6.21 9.01 -0.10
C ILE A 217 -7.19 8.32 -1.04
N LEU A 218 -7.09 7.00 -1.10
CA LEU A 218 -7.95 6.17 -1.95
C LEU A 218 -9.16 5.68 -1.15
N PHE A 219 -10.34 5.98 -1.66
CA PHE A 219 -11.62 5.59 -1.07
C PHE A 219 -12.38 4.63 -1.98
N ASN A 220 -13.19 3.76 -1.38
CA ASN A 220 -14.20 3.02 -2.10
C ASN A 220 -15.46 3.89 -2.35
N THR A 221 -16.43 3.38 -3.07
CA THR A 221 -17.68 4.08 -3.37
C THR A 221 -18.61 4.25 -2.16
N ALA A 222 -18.31 3.61 -1.03
CA ALA A 222 -18.99 3.86 0.25
C ALA A 222 -18.34 5.00 1.05
N GLY A 223 -17.21 5.57 0.59
CA GLY A 223 -16.48 6.62 1.28
C GLY A 223 -15.55 6.12 2.39
N GLU A 224 -15.20 4.83 2.37
CA GLU A 224 -14.23 4.26 3.31
C GLU A 224 -12.82 4.29 2.71
N VAL A 225 -11.82 4.57 3.53
CA VAL A 225 -10.41 4.56 3.11
C VAL A 225 -9.96 3.14 2.84
N ILE A 226 -9.53 2.86 1.62
CA ILE A 226 -8.97 1.57 1.21
C ILE A 226 -7.47 1.64 0.92
N GLY A 227 -6.89 2.85 0.85
CA GLY A 227 -5.45 2.99 0.65
C GLY A 227 -4.92 4.40 0.87
N ILE A 228 -3.59 4.48 1.06
CA ILE A 228 -2.84 5.74 1.17
C ILE A 228 -1.81 5.77 0.04
N CYS A 229 -1.79 6.86 -0.73
CA CYS A 229 -0.89 7.05 -1.86
C CYS A 229 0.27 7.99 -1.51
N ASP A 230 1.49 7.58 -1.81
CA ASP A 230 2.64 8.46 -1.99
C ASP A 230 3.45 7.97 -3.19
N GLN A 231 3.28 8.62 -4.34
CA GLN A 231 3.90 8.18 -5.59
C GLN A 231 5.43 8.28 -5.55
N SER A 232 5.97 9.23 -4.78
CA SER A 232 7.42 9.38 -4.62
C SER A 232 8.07 8.21 -3.87
N GLU A 233 7.35 7.63 -2.89
CA GLU A 233 7.81 6.45 -2.17
C GLU A 233 7.60 5.16 -2.96
N LEU A 234 6.52 5.06 -3.72
CA LEU A 234 6.21 3.85 -4.47
C LEU A 234 7.12 3.63 -5.68
N GLN A 235 7.76 4.70 -6.21
CA GLN A 235 8.76 4.68 -7.28
C GLN A 235 8.40 3.75 -8.45
N ARG A 236 7.14 3.80 -8.90
CA ARG A 236 6.66 2.94 -9.98
C ARG A 236 6.83 3.61 -11.32
N ASP A 237 7.14 2.79 -12.33
CA ASP A 237 7.12 3.25 -13.71
C ASP A 237 5.68 3.56 -14.13
N GLY A 238 5.44 4.79 -14.57
CA GLY A 238 4.15 5.26 -15.04
C GLY A 238 3.48 6.27 -14.11
N ASN A 239 2.47 6.96 -14.67
CA ASN A 239 1.78 8.07 -14.02
C ASN A 239 0.40 7.65 -13.49
N LEU A 240 0.22 6.41 -13.08
CA LEU A 240 -1.04 5.93 -12.49
C LEU A 240 -0.94 5.88 -10.96
N VAL A 241 -2.04 6.26 -10.31
CA VAL A 241 -2.13 6.23 -8.86
C VAL A 241 -2.08 4.79 -8.35
N SER A 242 -1.11 4.53 -7.48
CA SER A 242 -1.00 3.33 -6.67
C SER A 242 -1.06 3.70 -5.19
N ALA A 243 -1.64 2.83 -4.37
CA ALA A 243 -1.81 3.05 -2.94
C ALA A 243 -1.39 1.82 -2.14
N TYR A 244 -0.80 2.01 -0.97
CA TYR A 244 -0.72 0.94 0.03
C TYR A 244 -2.12 0.50 0.42
N ALA A 245 -2.38 -0.80 0.37
CA ALA A 245 -3.63 -1.39 0.81
C ALA A 245 -3.82 -1.16 2.32
N ILE A 246 -4.90 -0.48 2.71
CA ILE A 246 -5.08 -0.03 4.10
C ILE A 246 -5.06 -1.17 5.12
N SER A 247 -5.58 -2.35 4.78
CA SER A 247 -5.60 -3.50 5.68
C SER A 247 -4.21 -4.04 6.01
N ASP A 248 -3.23 -3.81 5.12
CA ASP A 248 -1.86 -4.27 5.29
C ASP A 248 -1.03 -3.32 6.18
N ILE A 249 -1.49 -2.07 6.38
CA ILE A 249 -0.77 -1.04 7.14
C ILE A 249 -1.55 -0.54 8.39
N LYS A 250 -2.71 -1.16 8.69
CA LYS A 250 -3.52 -0.76 9.87
C LYS A 250 -2.77 -0.94 11.19
N GLU A 251 -2.03 -2.02 11.32
CA GLU A 251 -1.29 -2.35 12.53
C GLU A 251 -0.18 -1.32 12.76
N GLU A 252 0.54 -0.92 11.72
CA GLU A 252 1.57 0.11 11.76
C GLU A 252 0.97 1.49 12.12
N ILE A 253 -0.18 1.83 11.53
CA ILE A 253 -0.93 3.06 11.88
C ILE A 253 -1.28 3.05 13.37
N GLU A 254 -1.75 1.92 13.89
CA GLU A 254 -2.12 1.79 15.31
C GLU A 254 -0.90 1.94 16.23
N LEU A 255 0.22 1.27 15.92
CA LEU A 255 1.47 1.40 16.68
C LEU A 255 1.93 2.85 16.73
N LEU A 256 2.03 3.51 15.56
CA LEU A 256 2.47 4.90 15.46
C LEU A 256 1.50 5.87 16.16
N ALA A 257 0.19 5.63 16.05
CA ALA A 257 -0.85 6.41 16.74
C ALA A 257 -0.73 6.32 18.26
N ASN A 258 -0.28 5.18 18.76
CA ASN A 258 -0.01 4.97 20.18
C ASN A 258 1.41 5.42 20.61
N GLY A 259 2.17 6.06 19.72
CA GLY A 259 3.54 6.53 19.97
C GLY A 259 4.58 5.42 20.02
N GLN A 260 4.25 4.24 19.51
CA GLN A 260 5.16 3.10 19.42
C GLN A 260 5.88 3.09 18.05
N GLY A 261 7.11 2.58 18.03
CA GLY A 261 7.82 2.35 16.79
C GLY A 261 7.36 1.06 16.11
N VAL A 262 7.38 1.03 14.78
CA VAL A 262 7.12 -0.20 14.01
C VAL A 262 8.32 -1.12 14.16
N PRO A 263 8.11 -2.41 14.53
CA PRO A 263 9.20 -3.38 14.68
C PRO A 263 10.00 -3.56 13.39
N TYR A 264 11.33 -3.52 13.53
CA TYR A 264 12.24 -3.48 12.40
C TYR A 264 13.58 -4.11 12.76
N ILE A 265 14.14 -4.91 11.85
CA ILE A 265 15.50 -5.43 11.97
C ILE A 265 16.42 -5.05 10.78
N GLY A 266 15.88 -4.67 9.64
CA GLY A 266 16.60 -4.11 8.49
C GLY A 266 17.11 -5.13 7.48
N VAL A 267 16.32 -6.16 7.17
CA VAL A 267 16.64 -7.20 6.20
C VAL A 267 15.80 -7.07 4.94
N HIS A 268 16.44 -6.86 3.80
CA HIS A 268 15.81 -7.04 2.49
C HIS A 268 15.98 -8.49 2.04
N GLY A 269 14.92 -9.28 2.15
CA GLY A 269 14.92 -10.70 1.88
C GLY A 269 14.06 -11.09 0.68
N VAL A 270 14.37 -12.25 0.11
CA VAL A 270 13.55 -12.90 -0.92
C VAL A 270 13.32 -14.36 -0.54
N VAL A 271 12.13 -14.88 -0.87
CA VAL A 271 11.80 -16.28 -0.59
C VAL A 271 12.61 -17.19 -1.50
N VAL A 272 13.29 -18.17 -0.94
CA VAL A 272 13.91 -19.26 -1.71
C VAL A 272 12.83 -20.22 -2.16
N THR A 273 12.50 -20.18 -3.46
CA THR A 273 11.50 -21.08 -4.04
C THR A 273 12.01 -22.51 -4.08
N GLU A 274 11.10 -23.50 -4.15
CA GLU A 274 11.48 -24.92 -4.27
C GLU A 274 12.37 -25.19 -5.48
N LYS A 275 12.13 -24.49 -6.58
CA LYS A 275 12.94 -24.57 -7.79
C LYS A 275 14.39 -24.12 -7.54
N LEU A 276 14.58 -22.95 -6.92
CA LEU A 276 15.91 -22.42 -6.57
C LEU A 276 16.64 -23.32 -5.57
N ALA A 277 15.93 -23.84 -4.57
CA ALA A 277 16.48 -24.77 -3.60
C ALA A 277 17.01 -26.04 -4.28
N GLY A 278 16.24 -26.63 -5.21
CA GLY A 278 16.62 -27.82 -5.93
C GLY A 278 17.75 -27.62 -6.96
N GLU A 279 17.72 -26.52 -7.72
CA GLU A 279 18.70 -26.25 -8.79
C GLU A 279 20.05 -25.74 -8.27
N GLN A 280 20.06 -24.95 -7.18
CA GLN A 280 21.26 -24.29 -6.69
C GLN A 280 21.71 -24.75 -5.31
N GLY A 281 20.99 -25.70 -4.68
CA GLY A 281 21.30 -26.19 -3.34
C GLY A 281 21.21 -25.12 -2.25
N ILE A 282 20.38 -24.07 -2.45
CA ILE A 282 20.15 -23.03 -1.47
C ILE A 282 19.11 -23.52 -0.45
N PRO A 283 19.35 -23.41 0.86
CA PRO A 283 18.35 -23.77 1.87
C PRO A 283 17.02 -23.05 1.69
N LYS A 284 15.90 -23.71 2.02
CA LYS A 284 14.58 -23.05 2.04
C LYS A 284 14.54 -22.01 3.16
N GLY A 285 13.92 -20.84 2.89
CA GLY A 285 13.83 -19.76 3.85
C GLY A 285 13.83 -18.40 3.16
N ILE A 286 14.26 -17.38 3.89
CA ILE A 286 14.43 -16.00 3.37
C ILE A 286 15.92 -15.79 3.08
N TYR A 287 16.27 -15.70 1.80
CA TYR A 287 17.61 -15.31 1.36
C TYR A 287 17.81 -13.82 1.58
N VAL A 288 18.80 -13.46 2.37
CA VAL A 288 19.17 -12.08 2.68
C VAL A 288 19.89 -11.47 1.48
N ARG A 289 19.18 -10.64 0.74
CA ARG A 289 19.74 -9.91 -0.41
C ARG A 289 20.58 -8.71 0.03
N GLU A 290 20.09 -7.99 1.04
CA GLU A 290 20.73 -6.81 1.59
C GLU A 290 20.38 -6.66 3.07
N VAL A 291 21.35 -6.19 3.85
CA VAL A 291 21.17 -5.76 5.23
C VAL A 291 21.41 -4.26 5.29
N GLU A 292 20.45 -3.49 5.81
CA GLU A 292 20.58 -2.05 5.91
C GLU A 292 21.71 -1.65 6.87
N ALA A 293 22.39 -0.57 6.53
CA ALA A 293 23.44 0.00 7.39
C ALA A 293 22.86 0.42 8.75
N ASP A 294 23.63 0.23 9.81
CA ASP A 294 23.27 0.56 11.19
C ASP A 294 22.00 -0.13 11.72
N SER A 295 21.47 -1.12 11.00
CA SER A 295 20.28 -1.88 11.38
C SER A 295 20.57 -2.88 12.51
N PRO A 296 19.54 -3.31 13.25
CA PRO A 296 19.64 -4.39 14.25
C PRO A 296 20.21 -5.70 13.67
N ALA A 297 19.84 -6.06 12.43
CA ALA A 297 20.37 -7.25 11.76
C ALA A 297 21.87 -7.13 11.50
N MET A 298 22.33 -5.96 11.04
CA MET A 298 23.77 -5.71 10.84
C MET A 298 24.54 -5.80 12.16
N GLN A 299 24.02 -5.22 13.22
CA GLN A 299 24.65 -5.25 14.55
C GLN A 299 24.74 -6.68 15.11
N ALA A 300 23.77 -7.51 14.81
CA ALA A 300 23.75 -8.94 15.18
C ALA A 300 24.66 -9.82 14.32
N GLY A 301 25.21 -9.30 13.21
CA GLY A 301 26.11 -10.01 12.32
C GLY A 301 25.43 -10.79 11.20
N ILE A 302 24.17 -10.51 10.89
CA ILE A 302 23.49 -11.01 9.67
C ILE A 302 24.16 -10.37 8.46
N GLN A 303 24.35 -11.13 7.40
CA GLN A 303 25.08 -10.69 6.20
C GLN A 303 24.29 -11.04 4.93
N ASN A 304 24.60 -10.30 3.87
CA ASN A 304 24.10 -10.64 2.54
C ASN A 304 24.53 -12.07 2.18
N GLY A 305 23.60 -12.85 1.68
CA GLY A 305 23.83 -14.26 1.34
C GLY A 305 23.47 -15.26 2.44
N ASP A 306 23.13 -14.80 3.63
CA ASP A 306 22.54 -15.68 4.65
C ASP A 306 21.15 -16.12 4.23
N VAL A 307 20.72 -17.28 4.71
CA VAL A 307 19.34 -17.75 4.54
C VAL A 307 18.70 -17.92 5.92
N ILE A 308 17.72 -17.11 6.23
CA ILE A 308 16.96 -17.16 7.49
C ILE A 308 15.93 -18.28 7.38
N THR A 309 15.98 -19.23 8.31
CA THR A 309 15.15 -20.44 8.29
C THR A 309 14.19 -20.53 9.48
N GLU A 310 14.51 -19.89 10.60
CA GLU A 310 13.73 -19.95 11.84
C GLU A 310 13.84 -18.64 12.62
N ILE A 311 12.74 -18.17 13.22
CA ILE A 311 12.72 -17.10 14.22
C ILE A 311 11.98 -17.60 15.47
N ASN A 312 12.60 -17.51 16.65
CA ASN A 312 12.02 -17.94 17.93
C ASN A 312 11.39 -19.34 17.89
N LYS A 313 12.03 -20.30 17.24
CA LYS A 313 11.57 -21.70 17.02
C LYS A 313 10.38 -21.82 16.05
N THR A 314 10.02 -20.78 15.31
CA THR A 314 9.02 -20.81 14.25
C THR A 314 9.74 -20.88 12.91
N ASP A 315 9.46 -21.89 12.12
CA ASP A 315 10.02 -22.05 10.77
C ASP A 315 9.54 -20.94 9.85
N ILE A 316 10.47 -20.36 9.09
CA ILE A 316 10.20 -19.27 8.14
C ILE A 316 10.24 -19.81 6.72
N THR A 317 9.07 -19.88 6.10
CA THR A 317 8.91 -20.41 4.73
C THR A 317 8.52 -19.33 3.71
N GLY A 318 8.21 -18.11 4.19
CA GLY A 318 7.76 -17.01 3.34
C GLY A 318 7.88 -15.64 4.00
N ILE A 319 7.80 -14.59 3.17
CA ILE A 319 7.99 -13.20 3.62
C ILE A 319 6.93 -12.77 4.64
N ALA A 320 5.68 -13.23 4.48
CA ALA A 320 4.61 -12.90 5.42
C ALA A 320 4.87 -13.48 6.82
N GLY A 321 5.36 -14.73 6.89
CA GLY A 321 5.75 -15.37 8.16
C GLY A 321 6.95 -14.68 8.80
N PHE A 322 7.92 -14.25 7.98
CA PHE A 322 9.08 -13.48 8.41
C PHE A 322 8.65 -12.14 9.04
N HIS A 323 7.87 -11.36 8.29
CA HIS A 323 7.32 -10.09 8.77
C HIS A 323 6.52 -10.25 10.07
N LYS A 324 5.60 -11.22 10.10
CA LYS A 324 4.76 -11.50 11.27
C LYS A 324 5.57 -11.77 12.54
N GLN A 325 6.64 -12.59 12.45
CA GLN A 325 7.46 -12.91 13.61
C GLN A 325 8.22 -11.70 14.17
N ILE A 326 8.60 -10.75 13.32
CA ILE A 326 9.24 -9.50 13.73
C ILE A 326 8.21 -8.57 14.36
N ALA A 327 7.03 -8.42 13.73
CA ALA A 327 5.93 -7.58 14.22
C ALA A 327 5.43 -8.05 15.61
N GLU A 328 5.17 -9.35 15.78
CA GLU A 328 4.70 -9.94 17.05
C GLU A 328 5.74 -9.83 18.18
N ALA A 329 7.02 -9.80 17.87
CA ALA A 329 8.06 -9.64 18.88
C ALA A 329 8.01 -8.25 19.54
N GLY A 330 7.70 -7.21 18.76
CA GLY A 330 7.69 -5.84 19.21
C GLY A 330 9.07 -5.21 19.40
N THR A 331 9.11 -3.89 19.35
CA THR A 331 10.33 -3.09 19.51
C THR A 331 10.99 -3.28 20.89
N GLY A 332 12.30 -3.41 20.92
CA GLY A 332 13.09 -3.61 22.14
C GLY A 332 13.21 -5.07 22.59
N THR A 333 12.47 -5.99 21.97
CA THR A 333 12.55 -7.42 22.31
C THR A 333 13.71 -8.08 21.59
N GLN A 334 14.41 -8.99 22.28
CA GLN A 334 15.43 -9.82 21.66
C GLN A 334 14.80 -11.07 21.03
N ILE A 335 15.06 -11.30 19.76
CA ILE A 335 14.65 -12.50 19.03
C ILE A 335 15.86 -13.32 18.63
N ARG A 336 15.67 -14.64 18.60
CA ARG A 336 16.68 -15.58 18.12
C ARG A 336 16.36 -16.00 16.69
N ILE A 337 17.28 -15.70 15.78
CA ILE A 337 17.19 -16.03 14.36
C ILE A 337 18.18 -17.15 14.07
N LYS A 338 17.70 -18.26 13.49
CA LYS A 338 18.56 -19.28 12.91
C LYS A 338 18.54 -19.18 11.40
N GLY A 339 19.65 -19.50 10.82
CA GLY A 339 19.81 -19.48 9.38
C GLY A 339 21.00 -20.32 8.96
N GLN A 340 21.31 -20.19 7.67
CA GLN A 340 22.46 -20.87 7.08
C GLN A 340 23.27 -19.88 6.26
N ARG A 341 24.59 -19.98 6.37
CA ARG A 341 25.57 -19.17 5.63
C ARG A 341 26.39 -20.04 4.70
N ARG A 342 26.64 -19.56 3.49
CA ARG A 342 27.46 -20.30 2.52
C ARG A 342 28.92 -20.29 2.97
N GLY A 343 29.46 -21.48 3.27
CA GLY A 343 30.89 -21.74 3.51
C GLY A 343 31.58 -22.34 2.29
N ALA A 344 32.82 -22.78 2.47
CA ALA A 344 33.63 -23.40 1.40
C ALA A 344 33.03 -24.72 0.90
N ASP A 345 32.53 -25.56 1.80
CA ASP A 345 32.02 -26.91 1.52
C ASP A 345 30.47 -26.99 1.52
N GLY A 346 29.78 -25.86 1.46
CA GLY A 346 28.32 -25.81 1.48
C GLY A 346 27.77 -24.84 2.52
N TYR A 347 26.50 -24.98 2.84
CA TYR A 347 25.84 -24.14 3.84
C TYR A 347 26.12 -24.66 5.26
N VAL A 348 26.40 -23.77 6.18
CA VAL A 348 26.64 -24.02 7.61
C VAL A 348 25.63 -23.28 8.46
N ASP A 349 25.18 -23.91 9.55
CA ASP A 349 24.22 -23.30 10.47
C ASP A 349 24.83 -22.08 11.18
N VAL A 350 24.04 -21.02 11.26
CA VAL A 350 24.36 -19.78 11.99
C VAL A 350 23.18 -19.40 12.87
N THR A 351 23.49 -18.71 13.97
CA THR A 351 22.46 -18.23 14.90
C THR A 351 22.79 -16.79 15.30
N PHE A 352 21.78 -15.96 15.34
CA PHE A 352 21.86 -14.55 15.69
C PHE A 352 20.87 -14.23 16.80
N ASP A 353 21.29 -13.44 17.77
CA ASP A 353 20.40 -12.80 18.75
C ASP A 353 20.25 -11.32 18.33
N VAL A 354 19.05 -10.97 17.86
CA VAL A 354 18.74 -9.66 17.29
C VAL A 354 17.80 -8.92 18.24
N THR A 355 18.14 -7.70 18.63
CA THR A 355 17.22 -6.82 19.35
C THR A 355 16.41 -6.03 18.33
N VAL A 356 15.11 -6.25 18.29
CA VAL A 356 14.19 -5.59 17.35
C VAL A 356 14.18 -4.08 17.62
N GLY A 357 14.43 -3.29 16.60
CA GLY A 357 14.43 -1.82 16.66
C GLY A 357 13.19 -1.21 15.99
N SER A 358 13.29 0.08 15.67
CA SER A 358 12.37 0.82 14.80
C SER A 358 13.16 1.76 13.90
N LYS A 359 12.61 2.08 12.74
CA LYS A 359 13.23 3.01 11.77
C LYS A 359 12.47 4.34 11.77
N GLU A 360 12.80 5.19 12.73
CA GLU A 360 12.14 6.49 12.95
C GLU A 360 12.76 7.64 12.18
#